data_f9e2db49e7c319da8017964b9eaa5694
#
_entry.id   f9e2db49e7c319da8017964b9eaa5694
#
_cell.length_a   1.000
_cell.length_b   1.000
_cell.length_c   1.000
_cell.angle_alpha   90.00
_cell.angle_beta   90.00
_cell.angle_gamma   90.00
#
_symmetry.space_group_name_H-M   'P 1'
#
loop_
_entity.id
_entity.type
_entity.pdbx_description
1 polymer ?
#
loop_
_entity_poly.entity_id
_entity_poly.type
_entity_poly.pdbx_seq_one_letter_code
_entity_poly.pdbx_strand_id
1 'polypeptide(L)'
;MISNISKRYARAFFDIASEQKQIEQYYNELNQFASIVSQNKSLSDFLANPVFEQASKKGVVENVIAKLKLSGMTISFLRLLVDKKRIDILNDIVICYRQLMDEALKKVRVNVKTAYTLSNEMRSFISSSLEKTMGKKVEMTVEEDRSLLGGVVIGVGDTLYDGSIKNQLNNMRNLLGEAR
;
A
#
# COMPACT_ATOMS: atom_id res chain seq x y z
N MET A 1 8.22 10.53 3.12
CA MET A 1 7.89 10.54 4.57
C MET A 1 6.42 10.93 4.69
N ILE A 2 5.57 10.04 5.22
CA ILE A 2 4.12 10.28 5.33
C ILE A 2 3.88 11.43 6.31
N SER A 3 3.12 12.45 5.90
CA SER A 3 2.87 13.63 6.72
C SER A 3 1.78 13.38 7.78
N ASN A 4 1.84 14.12 8.90
CA ASN A 4 0.77 14.06 9.91
C ASN A 4 -0.59 14.55 9.35
N ILE A 5 -0.54 15.37 8.31
CA ILE A 5 -1.73 15.85 7.61
C ILE A 5 -2.40 14.69 6.86
N SER A 6 -1.64 13.89 6.11
CA SER A 6 -2.16 12.73 5.39
C SER A 6 -2.81 11.73 6.34
N LYS A 7 -2.17 11.45 7.49
CA LYS A 7 -2.73 10.57 8.53
C LYS A 7 -4.07 11.08 9.06
N ARG A 8 -4.20 12.39 9.30
CA ARG A 8 -5.44 13.00 9.80
C ARG A 8 -6.59 12.88 8.81
N TYR A 9 -6.33 13.17 7.52
CA TYR A 9 -7.36 13.02 6.47
C TYR A 9 -7.74 11.56 6.25
N ALA A 10 -6.76 10.66 6.20
CA ALA A 10 -7.01 9.23 6.08
C ALA A 10 -7.85 8.70 7.25
N ARG A 11 -7.54 9.10 8.48
CA ARG A 11 -8.29 8.69 9.67
C ARG A 11 -9.72 9.18 9.63
N ALA A 12 -9.95 10.47 9.33
CA ALA A 12 -11.29 11.03 9.25
C ALA A 12 -12.15 10.33 8.19
N PHE A 13 -11.59 10.03 7.02
CA PHE A 13 -12.32 9.33 5.97
C PHE A 13 -12.54 7.85 6.31
N PHE A 14 -11.59 7.22 6.97
CA PHE A 14 -11.72 5.85 7.46
C PHE A 14 -12.80 5.71 8.53
N ASP A 15 -12.92 6.66 9.47
CA ASP A 15 -13.94 6.65 10.52
C ASP A 15 -15.35 6.69 9.88
N ILE A 16 -15.57 7.55 8.88
CA ILE A 16 -16.82 7.59 8.10
C ILE A 16 -17.08 6.27 7.39
N ALA A 17 -16.04 5.70 6.76
CA ALA A 17 -16.15 4.43 6.05
C ALA A 17 -16.49 3.25 6.98
N SER A 18 -15.96 3.28 8.19
CA SER A 18 -16.23 2.30 9.24
C SER A 18 -17.68 2.38 9.73
N GLU A 19 -18.20 3.59 9.96
CA GLU A 19 -19.60 3.81 10.32
C GLU A 19 -20.57 3.28 9.25
N GLN A 20 -20.21 3.49 7.97
CA GLN A 20 -21.03 3.04 6.84
C GLN A 20 -20.77 1.56 6.45
N LYS A 21 -19.82 0.88 7.09
CA LYS A 21 -19.40 -0.49 6.80
C LYS A 21 -18.93 -0.68 5.34
N GLN A 22 -18.34 0.35 4.74
CA GLN A 22 -17.90 0.38 3.34
C GLN A 22 -16.38 0.64 3.21
N ILE A 23 -15.60 0.15 4.16
CA ILE A 23 -14.16 0.40 4.26
C ILE A 23 -13.42 0.00 2.99
N GLU A 24 -13.64 -1.23 2.48
CA GLU A 24 -12.96 -1.73 1.29
C GLU A 24 -13.43 -1.01 0.00
N GLN A 25 -14.71 -0.67 -0.08
CA GLN A 25 -15.25 0.05 -1.24
C GLN A 25 -14.59 1.42 -1.36
N TYR A 26 -14.58 2.21 -0.29
CA TYR A 26 -14.01 3.56 -0.30
C TYR A 26 -12.50 3.53 -0.53
N TYR A 27 -11.80 2.52 -0.02
CA TYR A 27 -10.39 2.31 -0.36
C TYR A 27 -10.21 2.11 -1.87
N ASN A 28 -10.99 1.21 -2.49
CA ASN A 28 -10.88 0.91 -3.91
C ASN A 28 -11.17 2.13 -4.78
N GLU A 29 -12.18 2.91 -4.42
CA GLU A 29 -12.55 4.16 -5.12
C GLU A 29 -11.42 5.20 -5.04
N LEU A 30 -10.86 5.44 -3.83
CA LEU A 30 -9.73 6.35 -3.68
C LEU A 30 -8.49 5.87 -4.42
N ASN A 31 -8.18 4.58 -4.34
CA ASN A 31 -7.04 3.99 -5.01
C ASN A 31 -7.18 4.05 -6.53
N GLN A 32 -8.38 3.85 -7.07
CA GLN A 32 -8.66 3.99 -8.49
C GLN A 32 -8.39 5.42 -8.97
N PHE A 33 -8.88 6.42 -8.25
CA PHE A 33 -8.63 7.83 -8.57
C PHE A 33 -7.13 8.16 -8.47
N ALA A 34 -6.47 7.76 -7.39
CA ALA A 34 -5.04 7.98 -7.18
C ALA A 34 -4.19 7.32 -8.27
N SER A 35 -4.56 6.11 -8.72
CA SER A 35 -3.87 5.40 -9.80
C SER A 35 -3.94 6.17 -11.12
N ILE A 36 -5.10 6.73 -11.47
CA ILE A 36 -5.27 7.54 -12.69
C ILE A 36 -4.38 8.80 -12.63
N VAL A 37 -4.34 9.45 -11.47
CA VAL A 37 -3.48 10.63 -11.27
C VAL A 37 -2.00 10.25 -11.39
N SER A 38 -1.58 9.13 -10.79
CA SER A 38 -0.18 8.68 -10.81
C SER A 38 0.29 8.20 -12.19
N GLN A 39 -0.59 7.56 -12.96
CA GLN A 39 -0.27 7.10 -14.32
C GLN A 39 -0.13 8.24 -15.32
N ASN A 40 -0.73 9.39 -15.03
CA ASN A 40 -0.66 10.58 -15.88
C ASN A 40 0.21 11.65 -15.23
N LYS A 41 1.50 11.66 -15.60
CA LYS A 41 2.48 12.60 -15.05
C LYS A 41 2.04 14.07 -15.20
N SER A 42 1.49 14.45 -16.35
CA SER A 42 1.00 15.82 -16.58
C SER A 42 -0.13 16.20 -15.63
N LEU A 43 -1.04 15.25 -15.33
CA LEU A 43 -2.12 15.45 -14.37
C LEU A 43 -1.59 15.56 -12.93
N SER A 44 -0.65 14.71 -12.56
CA SER A 44 0.01 14.75 -11.26
C SER A 44 0.73 16.07 -11.04
N ASP A 45 1.55 16.50 -12.01
CA ASP A 45 2.30 17.75 -11.96
C ASP A 45 1.35 18.97 -11.91
N PHE A 46 0.25 18.95 -12.69
CA PHE A 46 -0.77 20.00 -12.66
C PHE A 46 -1.44 20.13 -11.29
N LEU A 47 -1.83 19.00 -10.68
CA LEU A 47 -2.50 19.00 -9.38
C LEU A 47 -1.54 19.41 -8.25
N ALA A 48 -0.27 19.02 -8.32
CA ALA A 48 0.75 19.35 -7.32
C ALA A 48 1.23 20.81 -7.41
N ASN A 49 1.24 21.42 -8.60
CA ASN A 49 1.82 22.74 -8.79
C ASN A 49 0.92 23.85 -8.19
N PRO A 50 1.43 24.64 -7.22
CA PRO A 50 0.66 25.70 -6.57
C PRO A 50 0.32 26.90 -7.45
N VAL A 51 0.97 27.06 -8.63
CA VAL A 51 0.75 28.18 -9.57
C VAL A 51 -0.64 28.13 -10.21
N PHE A 52 -1.18 26.92 -10.40
CA PHE A 52 -2.51 26.79 -11.00
C PHE A 52 -3.63 27.11 -10.02
N GLU A 53 -4.61 27.87 -10.52
CA GLU A 53 -5.77 28.28 -9.75
C GLU A 53 -6.60 27.07 -9.29
N GLN A 54 -7.20 27.22 -8.12
CA GLN A 54 -8.02 26.17 -7.51
C GLN A 54 -9.25 25.83 -8.34
N ALA A 55 -9.84 26.83 -9.02
CA ALA A 55 -10.98 26.62 -9.93
C ALA A 55 -10.62 25.68 -11.08
N SER A 56 -9.44 25.86 -11.69
CA SER A 56 -8.93 25.00 -12.76
C SER A 56 -8.69 23.58 -12.29
N LYS A 57 -8.08 23.40 -11.10
CA LYS A 57 -7.87 22.09 -10.48
C LYS A 57 -9.20 21.38 -10.20
N LYS A 58 -10.18 22.13 -9.70
CA LYS A 58 -11.52 21.60 -9.43
C LYS A 58 -12.18 21.10 -10.70
N GLY A 59 -12.14 21.86 -11.79
CA GLY A 59 -12.69 21.45 -13.09
C GLY A 59 -12.06 20.16 -13.62
N VAL A 60 -10.73 20.02 -13.50
CA VAL A 60 -10.03 18.81 -13.94
C VAL A 60 -10.40 17.61 -13.06
N VAL A 61 -10.46 17.77 -11.73
CA VAL A 61 -10.87 16.70 -10.81
C VAL A 61 -12.31 16.27 -11.08
N GLU A 62 -13.26 17.19 -11.33
CA GLU A 62 -14.64 16.87 -11.69
C GLU A 62 -14.71 16.08 -13.00
N ASN A 63 -13.91 16.42 -14.01
CA ASN A 63 -13.83 15.66 -15.26
C ASN A 63 -13.31 14.23 -15.08
N VAL A 64 -12.39 14.00 -14.13
CA VAL A 64 -11.92 12.66 -13.79
C VAL A 64 -13.00 11.91 -13.03
N ILE A 65 -13.63 12.54 -12.03
CA ILE A 65 -14.72 11.97 -11.23
C ILE A 65 -15.88 11.53 -12.13
N ALA A 66 -16.25 12.35 -13.13
CA ALA A 66 -17.35 12.03 -14.05
C ALA A 66 -17.12 10.76 -14.89
N LYS A 67 -15.86 10.35 -15.08
CA LYS A 67 -15.49 9.13 -15.80
C LYS A 67 -15.45 7.89 -14.91
N LEU A 68 -15.56 8.08 -13.59
CA LEU A 68 -15.46 7.03 -12.58
C LEU A 68 -16.82 6.84 -11.90
N LYS A 69 -17.12 5.59 -11.56
CA LYS A 69 -18.30 5.27 -10.74
C LYS A 69 -17.92 5.32 -9.26
N LEU A 70 -17.83 6.54 -8.71
CA LEU A 70 -17.49 6.78 -7.32
C LEU A 70 -18.75 7.04 -6.49
N SER A 71 -18.71 6.67 -5.21
CA SER A 71 -19.76 7.01 -4.26
C SER A 71 -19.78 8.51 -3.95
N GLY A 72 -20.95 9.03 -3.57
CA GLY A 72 -21.10 10.45 -3.22
C GLY A 72 -20.16 10.90 -2.09
N MET A 73 -19.83 10.00 -1.15
CA MET A 73 -18.91 10.28 -0.06
C MET A 73 -17.47 10.45 -0.55
N THR A 74 -17.00 9.54 -1.41
CA THR A 74 -15.66 9.65 -2.02
C THR A 74 -15.55 10.91 -2.89
N ILE A 75 -16.59 11.25 -3.65
CA ILE A 75 -16.64 12.50 -4.45
C ILE A 75 -16.50 13.73 -3.53
N SER A 76 -17.29 13.77 -2.44
CA SER A 76 -17.25 14.87 -1.48
C SER A 76 -15.89 15.00 -0.80
N PHE A 77 -15.24 13.87 -0.49
CA PHE A 77 -13.90 13.85 0.07
C PHE A 77 -12.84 14.38 -0.91
N LEU A 78 -12.88 13.95 -2.18
CA LEU A 78 -11.98 14.46 -3.21
C LEU A 78 -12.14 15.98 -3.42
N ARG A 79 -13.40 16.48 -3.46
CA ARG A 79 -13.69 17.91 -3.51
C ARG A 79 -13.10 18.67 -2.32
N LEU A 80 -13.27 18.12 -1.13
CA LEU A 80 -12.69 18.67 0.10
C LEU A 80 -11.16 18.79 -0.01
N LEU A 81 -10.48 17.77 -0.53
CA LEU A 81 -9.02 17.80 -0.71
C LEU A 81 -8.60 18.91 -1.68
N VAL A 82 -9.34 19.12 -2.76
CA VAL A 82 -9.10 20.24 -3.70
C VAL A 82 -9.34 21.58 -3.00
N ASP A 83 -10.46 21.75 -2.30
CA ASP A 83 -10.82 22.99 -1.61
C ASP A 83 -9.81 23.35 -0.50
N LYS A 84 -9.21 22.36 0.15
CA LYS A 84 -8.16 22.56 1.15
C LYS A 84 -6.74 22.62 0.57
N LYS A 85 -6.58 22.57 -0.75
CA LYS A 85 -5.28 22.52 -1.46
C LYS A 85 -4.40 21.36 -0.98
N ARG A 86 -5.00 20.18 -0.83
CA ARG A 86 -4.35 18.97 -0.30
C ARG A 86 -4.47 17.76 -1.24
N ILE A 87 -4.83 18.00 -2.49
CA ILE A 87 -4.94 16.92 -3.49
C ILE A 87 -3.56 16.34 -3.85
N ASP A 88 -2.50 17.10 -3.67
CA ASP A 88 -1.11 16.70 -3.85
C ASP A 88 -0.68 15.54 -2.94
N ILE A 89 -1.24 15.45 -1.73
CA ILE A 89 -0.94 14.38 -0.77
C ILE A 89 -1.89 13.19 -0.86
N LEU A 90 -2.69 13.07 -1.92
CA LEU A 90 -3.69 12.00 -2.07
C LEU A 90 -3.06 10.60 -1.99
N ASN A 91 -1.91 10.38 -2.62
CA ASN A 91 -1.22 9.09 -2.57
C ASN A 91 -0.83 8.70 -1.13
N ASP A 92 -0.34 9.66 -0.35
CA ASP A 92 -0.01 9.44 1.06
C ASP A 92 -1.27 9.13 1.87
N ILE A 93 -2.40 9.79 1.56
CA ILE A 93 -3.70 9.52 2.21
C ILE A 93 -4.15 8.09 1.91
N VAL A 94 -4.05 7.62 0.65
CA VAL A 94 -4.40 6.25 0.26
C VAL A 94 -3.54 5.23 0.99
N ILE A 95 -2.24 5.47 1.10
CA ILE A 95 -1.32 4.59 1.86
C ILE A 95 -1.72 4.52 3.34
N CYS A 96 -1.99 5.66 3.98
CA CYS A 96 -2.45 5.70 5.38
C CYS A 96 -3.79 5.01 5.58
N TYR A 97 -4.74 5.25 4.67
CA TYR A 97 -6.06 4.60 4.72
C TYR A 97 -5.93 3.08 4.61
N ARG A 98 -5.08 2.60 3.70
CA ARG A 98 -4.78 1.17 3.56
C ARG A 98 -4.23 0.57 4.85
N GLN A 99 -3.32 1.26 5.53
CA GLN A 99 -2.79 0.80 6.82
C GLN A 99 -3.90 0.67 7.87
N LEU A 100 -4.78 1.67 7.99
CA LEU A 100 -5.92 1.63 8.90
C LEU A 100 -6.91 0.50 8.56
N MET A 101 -7.16 0.29 7.27
CA MET A 101 -8.02 -0.80 6.79
C MET A 101 -7.44 -2.17 7.12
N ASP A 102 -6.14 -2.37 6.85
CA ASP A 102 -5.46 -3.64 7.13
C ASP A 102 -5.47 -3.94 8.65
N GLU A 103 -5.28 -2.91 9.48
CA GLU A 103 -5.35 -3.02 10.94
C GLU A 103 -6.76 -3.39 11.43
N ALA A 104 -7.80 -2.70 10.95
CA ALA A 104 -9.19 -2.95 11.32
C ALA A 104 -9.69 -4.33 10.86
N LEU A 105 -9.26 -4.78 9.68
CA LEU A 105 -9.60 -6.09 9.12
C LEU A 105 -8.71 -7.22 9.67
N LYS A 106 -7.77 -6.89 10.56
CA LYS A 106 -6.76 -7.83 11.07
C LYS A 106 -6.03 -8.55 9.94
N LYS A 107 -5.76 -7.85 8.84
CA LYS A 107 -4.98 -8.35 7.70
C LYS A 107 -3.52 -7.93 7.84
N VAL A 108 -2.61 -8.80 7.45
CA VAL A 108 -1.17 -8.50 7.33
C VAL A 108 -0.75 -8.80 5.90
N ARG A 109 -0.12 -7.84 5.26
CA ARG A 109 0.46 -8.01 3.93
C ARG A 109 1.88 -8.47 4.08
N VAL A 110 2.17 -9.58 3.40
CA VAL A 110 3.47 -10.23 3.43
C VAL A 110 4.01 -10.31 2.02
N ASN A 111 5.20 -9.78 1.81
CA ASN A 111 5.92 -9.95 0.56
C ASN A 111 6.93 -11.09 0.72
N VAL A 112 6.78 -12.13 -0.10
CA VAL A 112 7.63 -13.32 -0.06
C VAL A 112 8.47 -13.34 -1.34
N LYS A 113 9.80 -13.23 -1.20
CA LYS A 113 10.73 -13.42 -2.30
C LYS A 113 11.28 -14.83 -2.26
N THR A 114 11.31 -15.51 -3.40
CA THR A 114 11.79 -16.88 -3.53
C THR A 114 12.67 -17.03 -4.75
N ALA A 115 13.64 -17.97 -4.71
CA ALA A 115 14.52 -18.24 -5.85
C ALA A 115 13.77 -18.90 -7.02
N TYR A 116 12.66 -19.60 -6.75
CA TYR A 116 11.89 -20.36 -7.72
C TYR A 116 10.39 -20.14 -7.51
N THR A 117 9.61 -20.43 -8.55
CA THR A 117 8.15 -20.36 -8.47
C THR A 117 7.61 -21.30 -7.39
N LEU A 118 6.81 -20.76 -6.46
CA LEU A 118 6.18 -21.56 -5.42
C LEU A 118 4.98 -22.35 -5.95
N SER A 119 4.87 -23.63 -5.57
CA SER A 119 3.65 -24.39 -5.78
C SER A 119 2.49 -23.85 -4.93
N ASN A 120 1.24 -24.13 -5.33
CA ASN A 120 0.07 -23.72 -4.57
C ASN A 120 0.05 -24.32 -3.15
N GLU A 121 0.54 -25.54 -2.99
CA GLU A 121 0.67 -26.20 -1.69
C GLU A 121 1.64 -25.47 -0.78
N MET A 122 2.80 -25.08 -1.30
CA MET A 122 3.80 -24.32 -0.56
C MET A 122 3.29 -22.92 -0.18
N ARG A 123 2.57 -22.25 -1.09
CA ARG A 123 1.91 -20.98 -0.80
C ARG A 123 0.94 -21.10 0.36
N SER A 124 0.07 -22.12 0.34
CA SER A 124 -0.92 -22.39 1.38
C SER A 124 -0.24 -22.72 2.71
N PHE A 125 0.84 -23.50 2.70
CA PHE A 125 1.62 -23.83 3.88
C PHE A 125 2.25 -22.60 4.53
N ILE A 126 2.93 -21.75 3.74
CA ILE A 126 3.54 -20.50 4.22
C ILE A 126 2.48 -19.56 4.79
N SER A 127 1.36 -19.35 4.05
CA SER A 127 0.26 -18.52 4.51
C SER A 127 -0.31 -18.99 5.84
N SER A 128 -0.65 -20.27 5.97
CA SER A 128 -1.22 -20.82 7.20
C SER A 128 -0.24 -20.79 8.39
N SER A 129 1.04 -20.98 8.14
CA SER A 129 2.08 -20.88 9.18
C SER A 129 2.23 -19.44 9.67
N LEU A 130 2.22 -18.47 8.76
CA LEU A 130 2.28 -17.05 9.12
C LEU A 130 1.01 -16.60 9.85
N GLU A 131 -0.18 -17.05 9.42
CA GLU A 131 -1.45 -16.76 10.07
C GLU A 131 -1.48 -17.28 11.52
N LYS A 132 -0.99 -18.49 11.74
CA LYS A 132 -0.88 -19.09 13.09
C LYS A 132 0.06 -18.27 13.99
N THR A 133 1.19 -17.82 13.44
CA THR A 133 2.20 -17.08 14.20
C THR A 133 1.75 -15.65 14.51
N MET A 134 1.06 -14.99 13.57
CA MET A 134 0.67 -13.58 13.68
C MET A 134 -0.73 -13.38 14.25
N GLY A 135 -1.57 -14.41 14.27
CA GLY A 135 -2.98 -14.30 14.69
C GLY A 135 -3.84 -13.40 13.79
N LYS A 136 -3.38 -13.16 12.56
CA LYS A 136 -4.01 -12.25 11.58
C LYS A 136 -4.12 -12.96 10.23
N LYS A 137 -5.08 -12.55 9.40
CA LYS A 137 -5.17 -13.04 8.02
C LYS A 137 -3.99 -12.52 7.19
N VAL A 138 -3.35 -13.42 6.44
CA VAL A 138 -2.17 -13.10 5.63
C VAL A 138 -2.56 -12.93 4.16
N GLU A 139 -2.32 -11.75 3.61
CA GLU A 139 -2.37 -11.47 2.18
C GLU A 139 -0.94 -11.52 1.63
N MET A 140 -0.61 -12.64 0.96
CA MET A 140 0.74 -12.92 0.51
C MET A 140 0.94 -12.55 -0.96
N THR A 141 1.91 -11.69 -1.24
CA THR A 141 2.44 -11.43 -2.58
C THR A 141 3.74 -12.21 -2.75
N VAL A 142 3.86 -12.98 -3.82
CA VAL A 142 5.08 -13.76 -4.11
C VAL A 142 5.80 -13.16 -5.30
N GLU A 143 7.08 -12.90 -5.13
CA GLU A 143 7.99 -12.38 -6.14
C GLU A 143 9.15 -13.36 -6.34
N GLU A 144 9.49 -13.67 -7.60
CA GLU A 144 10.63 -14.55 -7.91
C GLU A 144 11.90 -13.70 -7.99
N ASP A 145 12.91 -14.07 -7.20
CA ASP A 145 14.23 -13.44 -7.18
C ASP A 145 15.33 -14.52 -7.25
N ARG A 146 15.82 -14.77 -8.43
CA ARG A 146 16.86 -15.78 -8.68
C ARG A 146 18.21 -15.47 -8.01
N SER A 147 18.41 -14.23 -7.53
CA SER A 147 19.64 -13.86 -6.84
C SER A 147 19.80 -14.51 -5.46
N LEU A 148 18.72 -15.09 -4.92
CA LEU A 148 18.70 -15.73 -3.60
C LEU A 148 19.38 -17.10 -3.57
N LEU A 149 19.66 -17.73 -4.71
CA LEU A 149 20.16 -19.11 -4.86
C LEU A 149 19.21 -20.18 -4.33
N GLY A 150 18.36 -19.86 -3.33
CA GLY A 150 17.38 -20.74 -2.68
C GLY A 150 16.90 -20.16 -1.37
N GLY A 151 15.88 -20.79 -0.77
CA GLY A 151 15.23 -20.32 0.45
C GLY A 151 14.20 -19.24 0.17
N VAL A 152 13.78 -18.54 1.21
CA VAL A 152 12.74 -17.50 1.15
C VAL A 152 13.15 -16.26 1.94
N VAL A 153 12.77 -15.10 1.47
CA VAL A 153 12.85 -13.83 2.19
C VAL A 153 11.43 -13.32 2.40
N ILE A 154 11.05 -13.10 3.63
CA ILE A 154 9.69 -12.70 4.01
C ILE A 154 9.72 -11.29 4.59
N GLY A 155 9.08 -10.35 3.90
CA GLY A 155 8.88 -8.98 4.37
C GLY A 155 7.50 -8.81 4.98
N VAL A 156 7.44 -8.35 6.23
CA VAL A 156 6.21 -8.06 6.96
C VAL A 156 6.25 -6.61 7.44
N GLY A 157 5.56 -5.72 6.73
CA GLY A 157 5.71 -4.28 6.99
C GLY A 157 7.17 -3.83 6.86
N ASP A 158 7.74 -3.28 7.92
CA ASP A 158 9.15 -2.82 7.96
C ASP A 158 10.14 -3.91 8.44
N THR A 159 9.65 -5.11 8.74
CA THR A 159 10.48 -6.22 9.23
C THR A 159 10.77 -7.21 8.10
N LEU A 160 12.05 -7.58 7.95
CA LEU A 160 12.52 -8.53 6.95
C LEU A 160 13.08 -9.78 7.64
N TYR A 161 12.54 -10.93 7.28
CA TYR A 161 13.04 -12.25 7.71
C TYR A 161 13.72 -12.91 6.52
N ASP A 162 15.06 -12.95 6.57
CA ASP A 162 15.88 -13.50 5.47
C ASP A 162 16.34 -14.92 5.80
N GLY A 163 15.65 -15.90 5.24
CA GLY A 163 15.98 -17.34 5.26
C GLY A 163 16.66 -17.82 3.97
N SER A 164 17.27 -16.94 3.19
CA SER A 164 17.94 -17.33 1.95
C SER A 164 19.23 -18.12 2.21
N ILE A 165 19.54 -19.03 1.29
CA ILE A 165 20.82 -19.79 1.31
C ILE A 165 22.00 -18.82 1.21
N LYS A 166 21.86 -17.75 0.43
CA LYS A 166 22.88 -16.71 0.30
C LYS A 166 23.25 -16.08 1.65
N ASN A 167 22.25 -15.75 2.46
CA ASN A 167 22.46 -15.18 3.79
C ASN A 167 23.10 -16.21 4.74
N GLN A 168 22.66 -17.45 4.71
CA GLN A 168 23.24 -18.53 5.51
C GLN A 168 24.71 -18.77 5.17
N LEU A 169 25.07 -18.79 3.90
CA LEU A 169 26.48 -18.93 3.46
C LEU A 169 27.33 -17.71 3.89
N ASN A 170 26.78 -16.49 3.81
CA ASN A 170 27.48 -15.29 4.28
C ASN A 170 27.73 -15.33 5.78
N ASN A 171 26.73 -15.76 6.56
CA ASN A 171 26.86 -15.91 8.00
C ASN A 171 27.95 -16.95 8.36
N MET A 172 27.96 -18.11 7.68
CA MET A 172 29.02 -19.11 7.86
C MET A 172 30.42 -18.57 7.51
N ARG A 173 30.53 -17.83 6.40
CA ARG A 173 31.81 -17.21 5.99
C ARG A 173 32.31 -16.21 7.03
N ASN A 174 31.41 -15.40 7.60
CA ASN A 174 31.77 -14.43 8.63
C ASN A 174 32.27 -15.13 9.91
N LEU A 175 31.54 -16.17 10.37
CA LEU A 175 31.96 -16.97 11.53
C LEU A 175 33.34 -17.64 11.34
N LEU A 176 33.63 -18.13 10.14
CA LEU A 176 34.94 -18.73 9.82
C LEU A 176 36.04 -17.68 9.62
N GLY A 177 35.66 -16.45 9.20
CA GLY A 177 36.61 -15.33 9.07
C GLY A 177 37.00 -14.67 10.37
N GLU A 178 36.12 -14.68 11.36
CA GLU A 178 36.37 -14.17 12.72
C GLU A 178 37.19 -15.17 13.60
N ALA A 179 37.28 -16.42 13.16
CA ALA A 179 38.07 -17.46 13.84
C ALA A 179 39.59 -17.45 13.49
N ARG A 180 40.05 -16.42 12.79
CA ARG A 180 41.46 -16.12 12.53
C ARG A 180 41.84 -14.84 13.20
#